data_01304cf2034e786b37b32a32c0f636b0
#
_entry.id   01304cf2034e786b37b32a32c0f636b0
#
_cell.length_a   1.000
_cell.length_b   1.000
_cell.length_c   1.000
_cell.angle_alpha   90.00
_cell.angle_beta   90.00
_cell.angle_gamma   90.00
#
_symmetry.space_group_name_H-M   'P 1'
#
loop_
_entity.id
_entity.type
_entity.pdbx_description
1 polymer ?
#
loop_
_entity_poly.entity_id
_entity_poly.type
_entity_poly.pdbx_seq_one_letter_code
_entity_poly.pdbx_strand_id
1 'polypeptide(L)'
;MNSLGNKILSMNMVKVGMILIVLFVPDALADCPDEADLFITAPKKLEALSGSCLKIPCSFRLKDEQKFKSTRKIFGVWIKKDSRIVIYPNNVIYNSSGAVNIYPMSITGNLSQRDCTTLFTNLTTTYTDTYFFRVESEPFKATAHCDPLQITVRDSPWRPNITIPGDLKEKESVTITCSALTPCPHSSPQLTWNLQQDSHNKIEENTDGSFTTKIQQNITLSDTYDGKKISCSARYPVNQGNDTNTAETEETLSVSLLPKETTAFINPSGSVPAGSQVNLACYSKAKPPVISFTWFKKSRDGAVKVSEGEIYSFNVTDGGVYYCVATNELGNQTSAEICVNTEGGIGLFALLQTAGITVLVITLAIFECCFRSRRSNKSEIGICQMNTYLTTEQLKSMQVARGGETPV
;
A
#
# COMPACT_ATOMS: atom_id res chain seq x y z
N MET A 1 46.79 28.36 61.45
CA MET A 1 45.40 28.16 61.91
C MET A 1 44.53 28.07 60.66
N ASN A 2 43.88 27.00 60.50
CA ASN A 2 43.26 26.36 59.30
C ASN A 2 42.12 27.20 58.69
N SER A 3 42.13 27.23 57.34
CA SER A 3 40.97 27.52 56.55
C SER A 3 40.85 26.47 55.49
N LEU A 4 39.82 25.61 55.65
CA LEU A 4 39.43 24.61 54.66
C LEU A 4 38.60 25.25 53.52
N GLY A 5 39.09 25.18 52.32
CA GLY A 5 38.34 25.55 51.12
C GLY A 5 37.45 24.42 50.67
N ASN A 6 36.15 24.66 50.54
CA ASN A 6 35.16 23.78 49.95
C ASN A 6 35.31 23.74 48.41
N LYS A 7 35.77 22.63 47.87
CA LYS A 7 35.61 22.29 46.43
C LYS A 7 34.26 21.61 46.23
N ILE A 8 33.37 22.30 45.55
CA ILE A 8 32.13 21.74 45.04
C ILE A 8 32.50 20.86 43.81
N LEU A 9 32.41 19.55 43.97
CA LEU A 9 32.48 18.59 42.85
C LEU A 9 31.15 18.62 42.09
N SER A 10 31.19 19.10 40.87
CA SER A 10 30.14 18.90 39.89
C SER A 10 30.06 17.42 39.55
N MET A 11 29.02 16.74 40.01
CA MET A 11 28.68 15.37 39.56
C MET A 11 28.01 15.44 38.21
N ASN A 12 28.76 15.09 37.18
CA ASN A 12 28.18 14.74 35.85
C ASN A 12 27.31 13.50 36.00
N MET A 13 26.00 13.66 35.86
CA MET A 13 25.08 12.54 35.71
C MET A 13 25.34 11.85 34.37
N VAL A 14 26.07 10.75 34.42
CA VAL A 14 26.14 9.74 33.32
C VAL A 14 24.76 9.11 33.23
N LYS A 15 24.01 9.45 32.19
CA LYS A 15 22.80 8.72 31.81
C LYS A 15 23.24 7.32 31.38
N VAL A 16 23.12 6.35 32.30
CA VAL A 16 23.18 4.93 31.98
C VAL A 16 21.92 4.60 31.19
N GLY A 17 22.05 4.62 29.87
CA GLY A 17 21.06 4.05 28.98
C GLY A 17 21.00 2.54 29.23
N MET A 18 19.93 2.09 29.87
CA MET A 18 19.63 0.67 30.03
C MET A 18 19.25 0.15 28.64
N ILE A 19 20.25 -0.39 27.92
CA ILE A 19 20.02 -1.15 26.70
C ILE A 19 19.32 -2.43 27.16
N LEU A 20 18.00 -2.48 26.98
CA LEU A 20 17.23 -3.73 27.01
C LEU A 20 17.71 -4.54 25.81
N ILE A 21 18.73 -5.37 26.02
CA ILE A 21 19.04 -6.48 25.14
C ILE A 21 17.89 -7.46 25.32
N VAL A 22 16.87 -7.36 24.44
CA VAL A 22 15.92 -8.44 24.24
C VAL A 22 16.76 -9.58 23.65
N LEU A 23 17.24 -10.43 24.54
CA LEU A 23 17.75 -11.73 24.16
C LEU A 23 16.55 -12.44 23.50
N PHE A 24 16.52 -12.44 22.17
CA PHE A 24 15.83 -13.46 21.43
C PHE A 24 16.48 -14.79 21.86
N VAL A 25 15.97 -15.37 22.92
CA VAL A 25 16.16 -16.77 23.19
C VAL A 25 15.46 -17.44 22.01
N PRO A 26 16.17 -18.09 21.06
CA PRO A 26 15.49 -18.98 20.14
C PRO A 26 14.71 -19.92 21.03
N ASP A 27 13.42 -20.15 20.75
CA ASP A 27 12.61 -21.13 21.46
C ASP A 27 13.53 -22.30 21.79
N ALA A 28 13.92 -22.41 23.06
CA ALA A 28 14.67 -23.54 23.52
C ALA A 28 13.77 -24.72 23.20
N LEU A 29 14.10 -25.44 22.13
CA LEU A 29 13.57 -26.76 21.86
C LEU A 29 13.78 -27.48 23.19
N ALA A 30 12.71 -27.66 23.96
CA ALA A 30 12.76 -28.45 25.17
C ALA A 30 13.35 -29.77 24.71
N ASP A 31 14.61 -30.02 25.04
CA ASP A 31 15.27 -31.27 24.73
C ASP A 31 14.35 -32.36 25.21
N CYS A 32 13.88 -33.17 24.29
CA CYS A 32 13.01 -34.29 24.62
C CYS A 32 13.85 -35.23 25.50
N PRO A 33 13.53 -35.38 26.78
CA PRO A 33 14.38 -36.04 27.76
C PRO A 33 14.59 -37.52 27.46
N ASP A 34 13.73 -38.12 26.64
CA ASP A 34 13.83 -39.52 26.25
C ASP A 34 14.26 -39.60 24.78
N GLU A 35 15.24 -40.48 24.49
CA GLU A 35 15.69 -40.71 23.11
C GLU A 35 14.56 -41.38 22.29
N ALA A 36 13.95 -40.60 21.38
CA ALA A 36 12.93 -41.12 20.48
C ALA A 36 13.52 -42.03 19.40
N ASP A 37 12.89 -43.18 19.14
CA ASP A 37 13.23 -44.07 18.02
C ASP A 37 12.60 -43.59 16.69
N LEU A 38 11.60 -42.71 16.72
CA LEU A 38 10.87 -42.15 15.59
C LEU A 38 10.80 -40.63 15.71
N PHE A 39 11.04 -39.95 14.60
CA PHE A 39 10.86 -38.49 14.46
C PHE A 39 9.99 -38.21 13.25
N ILE A 40 9.15 -37.16 13.33
CA ILE A 40 8.39 -36.65 12.18
C ILE A 40 8.84 -35.24 11.81
N THR A 41 8.71 -34.95 10.52
CA THR A 41 8.76 -33.60 10.00
C THR A 41 7.35 -33.24 9.55
N ALA A 42 6.72 -32.32 10.28
CA ALA A 42 5.39 -31.78 10.03
C ALA A 42 5.32 -30.34 10.60
N PRO A 43 4.39 -29.48 10.17
CA PRO A 43 4.18 -28.20 10.83
C PRO A 43 3.76 -28.43 12.29
N LYS A 44 4.44 -27.80 13.24
CA LYS A 44 4.16 -27.99 14.68
C LYS A 44 2.77 -27.53 15.10
N LYS A 45 2.20 -26.56 14.36
CA LYS A 45 0.86 -25.99 14.58
C LYS A 45 0.11 -25.98 13.28
N LEU A 46 -1.08 -26.53 13.27
CA LEU A 46 -2.00 -26.51 12.14
C LEU A 46 -3.36 -25.98 12.61
N GLU A 47 -3.97 -25.19 11.75
CA GLU A 47 -5.31 -24.66 11.97
C GLU A 47 -6.26 -25.21 10.91
N ALA A 48 -7.49 -25.47 11.32
CA ALA A 48 -8.53 -25.97 10.44
C ALA A 48 -9.87 -25.28 10.73
N LEU A 49 -10.80 -25.36 9.80
CA LEU A 49 -12.14 -24.85 9.92
C LEU A 49 -13.11 -26.02 10.20
N SER A 50 -14.02 -25.81 11.15
CA SER A 50 -15.10 -26.76 11.46
C SER A 50 -15.93 -27.04 10.20
N GLY A 51 -16.27 -28.31 9.97
CA GLY A 51 -16.97 -28.76 8.76
C GLY A 51 -16.09 -28.91 7.52
N SER A 52 -14.80 -28.54 7.59
CA SER A 52 -13.85 -28.64 6.48
C SER A 52 -12.93 -29.85 6.62
N CYS A 53 -11.87 -29.91 5.85
CA CYS A 53 -10.79 -30.89 5.96
C CYS A 53 -9.45 -30.21 6.26
N LEU A 54 -8.47 -30.99 6.68
CA LEU A 54 -7.10 -30.61 6.94
C LEU A 54 -6.16 -31.61 6.28
N LYS A 55 -5.25 -31.16 5.44
CA LYS A 55 -4.11 -31.95 4.99
C LYS A 55 -2.94 -31.74 5.95
N ILE A 56 -2.49 -32.80 6.58
CA ILE A 56 -1.33 -32.81 7.48
C ILE A 56 -0.14 -33.30 6.65
N PRO A 57 0.74 -32.39 6.16
CA PRO A 57 1.98 -32.80 5.51
C PRO A 57 2.88 -33.46 6.55
N CYS A 58 3.39 -34.63 6.25
CA CYS A 58 4.11 -35.43 7.23
C CYS A 58 5.12 -36.34 6.55
N SER A 59 6.37 -36.29 7.00
CA SER A 59 7.37 -37.31 6.69
C SER A 59 8.01 -37.80 7.99
N PHE A 60 8.56 -39.01 7.97
CA PHE A 60 9.20 -39.55 9.17
C PHE A 60 10.60 -40.10 8.90
N ARG A 61 11.42 -40.10 9.94
CA ARG A 61 12.75 -40.71 9.98
C ARG A 61 12.89 -41.54 11.27
N LEU A 62 13.75 -42.53 11.23
CA LEU A 62 14.04 -43.36 12.38
C LEU A 62 15.41 -43.04 12.95
N LYS A 63 15.61 -43.28 14.25
CA LYS A 63 16.94 -43.22 14.89
C LYS A 63 17.85 -44.33 14.35
N ASP A 64 17.29 -45.55 14.23
CA ASP A 64 18.00 -46.71 13.69
C ASP A 64 17.29 -47.22 12.43
N GLU A 65 17.87 -46.90 11.30
CA GLU A 65 17.34 -47.23 9.98
C GLU A 65 17.33 -48.76 9.70
N GLN A 66 18.15 -49.54 10.39
CA GLN A 66 18.25 -51.01 10.18
C GLN A 66 17.02 -51.74 10.74
N LYS A 67 16.32 -51.15 11.70
CA LYS A 67 15.12 -51.72 12.30
C LYS A 67 13.90 -51.68 11.38
N PHE A 68 13.93 -50.81 10.37
CA PHE A 68 12.81 -50.58 9.47
C PHE A 68 13.04 -51.27 8.12
N LYS A 69 12.08 -52.06 7.70
CA LYS A 69 12.06 -52.72 6.38
C LYS A 69 10.85 -52.24 5.57
N SER A 70 11.09 -51.45 4.53
CA SER A 70 10.02 -50.91 3.65
C SER A 70 9.22 -51.99 2.92
N THR A 71 9.75 -53.22 2.85
CA THR A 71 9.06 -54.38 2.21
C THR A 71 8.02 -55.02 3.13
N ARG A 72 7.95 -54.66 4.40
CA ARG A 72 6.94 -55.18 5.35
C ARG A 72 5.67 -54.36 5.28
N LYS A 73 4.57 -54.90 5.85
CA LYS A 73 3.35 -54.12 6.10
C LYS A 73 3.67 -53.07 7.15
N ILE A 74 3.37 -51.83 6.80
CA ILE A 74 3.60 -50.66 7.64
C ILE A 74 2.26 -49.99 7.90
N PHE A 75 1.97 -49.72 9.16
CA PHE A 75 0.78 -49.03 9.59
C PHE A 75 1.15 -47.72 10.30
N GLY A 76 0.43 -46.67 9.99
CA GLY A 76 0.51 -45.39 10.69
C GLY A 76 -0.64 -45.26 11.64
N VAL A 77 -0.35 -44.76 12.83
CA VAL A 77 -1.28 -44.60 13.94
C VAL A 77 -1.27 -43.15 14.43
N TRP A 78 -2.40 -42.53 14.57
CA TRP A 78 -2.56 -41.23 15.21
C TRP A 78 -3.07 -41.35 16.63
N ILE A 79 -2.42 -40.63 17.55
CA ILE A 79 -2.67 -40.65 18.99
C ILE A 79 -2.97 -39.22 19.41
N LYS A 80 -3.99 -39.03 20.27
CA LYS A 80 -4.45 -37.73 20.76
C LYS A 80 -4.09 -37.56 22.24
N LYS A 81 -3.75 -36.33 22.67
CA LYS A 81 -3.45 -35.90 24.04
C LYS A 81 -2.13 -36.39 24.61
N ASP A 82 -1.90 -37.69 24.72
CA ASP A 82 -0.74 -38.28 25.35
C ASP A 82 -0.22 -39.44 24.52
N SER A 83 1.08 -39.44 24.24
CA SER A 83 1.75 -40.41 23.39
C SER A 83 1.88 -41.83 24.03
N ARG A 84 1.68 -41.95 25.33
CA ARG A 84 1.87 -43.20 26.11
C ARG A 84 0.68 -44.13 25.97
N ILE A 85 0.57 -44.82 24.83
CA ILE A 85 -0.57 -45.71 24.53
C ILE A 85 -0.72 -46.89 25.46
N VAL A 86 0.35 -47.32 26.12
CA VAL A 86 0.28 -48.42 27.11
C VAL A 86 -0.53 -48.01 28.34
N ILE A 87 -0.44 -46.73 28.73
CA ILE A 87 -1.16 -46.16 29.87
C ILE A 87 -2.56 -45.69 29.41
N TYR A 88 -2.62 -45.08 28.22
CA TYR A 88 -3.84 -44.47 27.67
C TYR A 88 -4.20 -45.04 26.29
N PRO A 89 -4.65 -46.30 26.21
CA PRO A 89 -4.96 -46.95 24.93
C PRO A 89 -6.11 -46.26 24.17
N ASN A 90 -7.01 -45.60 24.87
CA ASN A 90 -8.14 -44.85 24.27
C ASN A 90 -7.71 -43.54 23.59
N ASN A 91 -6.45 -43.14 23.74
CA ASN A 91 -5.92 -42.01 23.01
C ASN A 91 -5.59 -42.36 21.55
N VAL A 92 -5.54 -43.62 21.17
CA VAL A 92 -5.42 -44.03 19.77
C VAL A 92 -6.75 -43.71 19.08
N ILE A 93 -6.72 -42.82 18.10
CA ILE A 93 -7.91 -42.33 17.42
C ILE A 93 -8.04 -42.84 15.99
N TYR A 94 -6.91 -43.25 15.38
CA TYR A 94 -6.85 -43.79 14.04
C TYR A 94 -5.69 -44.78 13.90
N ASN A 95 -5.93 -45.90 13.20
CA ASN A 95 -4.90 -46.83 12.78
C ASN A 95 -5.17 -47.27 11.34
N SER A 96 -4.21 -47.11 10.45
CA SER A 96 -4.37 -47.43 9.01
C SER A 96 -4.52 -48.94 8.74
N SER A 97 -4.35 -49.81 9.75
CA SER A 97 -4.69 -51.22 9.66
C SER A 97 -6.22 -51.48 9.66
N GLY A 98 -7.01 -50.48 10.00
CA GLY A 98 -8.45 -50.59 10.18
C GLY A 98 -8.88 -51.02 11.62
N ALA A 99 -7.92 -51.28 12.51
CA ALA A 99 -8.23 -51.72 13.88
C ALA A 99 -8.88 -50.61 14.71
N VAL A 100 -8.56 -49.34 14.45
CA VAL A 100 -9.14 -48.16 15.13
C VAL A 100 -9.43 -47.10 14.06
N ASN A 101 -10.67 -46.59 14.04
CA ASN A 101 -11.11 -45.54 13.13
C ASN A 101 -12.17 -44.67 13.83
N ILE A 102 -11.75 -44.00 14.92
CA ILE A 102 -12.64 -43.14 15.72
C ILE A 102 -12.78 -41.77 15.04
N TYR A 103 -11.67 -41.24 14.47
CA TYR A 103 -11.66 -39.98 13.77
C TYR A 103 -11.59 -40.20 12.22
N PRO A 104 -12.27 -39.35 11.43
CA PRO A 104 -12.32 -39.49 9.99
C PRO A 104 -11.01 -39.07 9.36
N MET A 105 -9.98 -39.89 9.55
CA MET A 105 -8.63 -39.69 9.03
C MET A 105 -8.30 -40.74 7.95
N SER A 106 -7.42 -40.40 7.05
CA SER A 106 -6.82 -41.33 6.09
C SER A 106 -5.38 -40.93 5.80
N ILE A 107 -4.45 -41.88 5.91
CA ILE A 107 -3.06 -41.66 5.48
C ILE A 107 -3.05 -41.75 3.96
N THR A 108 -2.73 -40.62 3.29
CA THR A 108 -2.64 -40.49 1.83
C THR A 108 -1.21 -40.64 1.33
N GLY A 109 -0.23 -40.46 2.22
CA GLY A 109 1.17 -40.68 1.92
C GLY A 109 1.56 -42.16 1.85
N ASN A 110 2.69 -42.45 1.20
CA ASN A 110 3.23 -43.79 1.12
C ASN A 110 4.20 -44.06 2.27
N LEU A 111 3.73 -44.79 3.30
CA LEU A 111 4.52 -45.12 4.48
C LEU A 111 5.82 -45.88 4.16
N SER A 112 5.86 -46.67 3.08
CA SER A 112 7.11 -47.36 2.67
C SER A 112 8.16 -46.37 2.16
N GLN A 113 7.76 -45.19 1.70
CA GLN A 113 8.61 -44.06 1.30
C GLN A 113 8.76 -43.03 2.42
N ARG A 114 8.31 -43.38 3.64
CA ARG A 114 8.35 -42.50 4.82
C ARG A 114 7.47 -41.25 4.73
N ASP A 115 6.47 -41.29 3.89
CA ASP A 115 5.46 -40.26 3.77
C ASP A 115 4.23 -40.64 4.61
N CYS A 116 4.02 -39.91 5.70
CA CYS A 116 2.87 -40.04 6.62
C CYS A 116 1.79 -38.99 6.38
N THR A 117 1.82 -38.31 5.24
CA THR A 117 0.80 -37.30 4.90
C THR A 117 -0.59 -37.86 5.12
N THR A 118 -1.38 -37.13 5.87
CA THR A 118 -2.71 -37.55 6.33
C THR A 118 -3.75 -36.53 5.93
N LEU A 119 -4.89 -36.97 5.46
CA LEU A 119 -6.11 -36.19 5.28
C LEU A 119 -7.04 -36.41 6.47
N PHE A 120 -7.46 -35.34 7.11
CA PHE A 120 -8.41 -35.32 8.22
C PHE A 120 -9.66 -34.58 7.76
N THR A 121 -10.80 -35.25 7.70
CA THR A 121 -12.05 -34.72 7.13
C THR A 121 -13.10 -34.45 8.19
N ASN A 122 -14.17 -33.71 7.85
CA ASN A 122 -15.32 -33.44 8.75
C ASN A 122 -14.90 -32.97 10.14
N LEU A 123 -14.02 -31.99 10.18
CA LEU A 123 -13.45 -31.48 11.42
C LEU A 123 -14.51 -30.81 12.29
N THR A 124 -14.37 -31.00 13.59
CA THR A 124 -15.17 -30.30 14.62
C THR A 124 -14.24 -29.67 15.66
N THR A 125 -14.70 -28.65 16.36
CA THR A 125 -13.90 -27.94 17.39
C THR A 125 -13.43 -28.87 18.50
N THR A 126 -14.14 -30.00 18.75
CA THR A 126 -13.76 -31.02 19.72
C THR A 126 -12.47 -31.76 19.35
N TYR A 127 -12.03 -31.63 18.08
CA TYR A 127 -10.76 -32.21 17.62
C TYR A 127 -9.55 -31.34 17.90
N THR A 128 -9.73 -30.15 18.44
CA THR A 128 -8.62 -29.31 18.91
C THR A 128 -7.85 -30.03 20.01
N ASP A 129 -6.57 -30.35 19.74
CA ASP A 129 -5.70 -31.04 20.71
C ASP A 129 -4.27 -31.20 20.19
N THR A 130 -3.45 -31.87 20.99
CA THR A 130 -2.10 -32.32 20.61
C THR A 130 -2.17 -33.75 20.06
N TYR A 131 -1.45 -33.98 18.95
CA TYR A 131 -1.42 -35.23 18.24
C TYR A 131 0.00 -35.76 18.11
N PHE A 132 0.13 -37.10 18.13
CA PHE A 132 1.40 -37.80 17.94
C PHE A 132 1.25 -38.87 16.87
N PHE A 133 2.28 -39.01 16.02
CA PHE A 133 2.33 -40.05 15.02
C PHE A 133 3.12 -41.26 15.51
N ARG A 134 2.66 -42.45 15.17
CA ARG A 134 3.32 -43.71 15.47
C ARG A 134 3.38 -44.59 14.25
N VAL A 135 4.48 -45.29 14.06
CA VAL A 135 4.66 -46.32 13.04
C VAL A 135 4.63 -47.71 13.70
N GLU A 136 3.91 -48.62 13.04
CA GLU A 136 3.88 -50.04 13.41
C GLU A 136 4.26 -50.89 12.21
N SER A 137 5.38 -51.61 12.32
CA SER A 137 5.89 -52.57 11.30
C SER A 137 6.63 -53.66 12.04
N GLU A 138 5.97 -54.81 12.28
CA GLU A 138 6.51 -55.87 13.11
C GLU A 138 7.97 -56.26 12.75
N PRO A 139 8.88 -56.39 13.75
CA PRO A 139 8.65 -56.18 15.18
C PRO A 139 8.81 -54.72 15.64
N PHE A 140 9.08 -53.77 14.72
CA PHE A 140 9.35 -52.35 15.02
C PHE A 140 8.05 -51.59 15.29
N LYS A 141 7.95 -50.95 16.45
CA LYS A 141 6.85 -50.06 16.84
C LYS A 141 7.41 -48.85 17.57
N ALA A 142 7.24 -47.64 17.04
CA ALA A 142 7.75 -46.44 17.66
C ALA A 142 6.77 -45.26 17.53
N THR A 143 6.78 -44.39 18.52
CA THR A 143 5.96 -43.17 18.57
C THR A 143 6.92 -41.94 18.50
N ALA A 144 6.61 -40.98 17.67
CA ALA A 144 7.31 -39.69 17.61
C ALA A 144 6.85 -38.78 18.75
N HIS A 145 7.18 -39.13 19.97
CA HIS A 145 6.73 -38.42 21.17
C HIS A 145 7.43 -37.09 21.38
N CYS A 146 8.59 -36.87 20.74
CA CYS A 146 9.31 -35.63 20.77
C CYS A 146 8.81 -34.60 19.73
N ASP A 147 7.97 -35.01 18.80
CA ASP A 147 7.44 -34.16 17.74
C ASP A 147 5.90 -34.05 17.81
N PRO A 148 5.35 -33.40 18.88
CA PRO A 148 3.92 -33.17 18.98
C PRO A 148 3.44 -32.22 17.91
N LEU A 149 2.25 -32.49 17.37
CA LEU A 149 1.53 -31.65 16.42
C LEU A 149 0.32 -31.06 17.12
N GLN A 150 0.24 -29.73 17.18
CA GLN A 150 -0.92 -29.02 17.70
C GLN A 150 -1.92 -28.75 16.57
N ILE A 151 -3.12 -29.30 16.66
CA ILE A 151 -4.23 -28.99 15.74
C ILE A 151 -5.25 -28.14 16.48
N THR A 152 -5.61 -27.00 15.88
CA THR A 152 -6.67 -26.12 16.37
C THR A 152 -7.79 -26.05 15.34
N VAL A 153 -9.00 -26.43 15.72
CA VAL A 153 -10.19 -26.33 14.87
C VAL A 153 -11.06 -25.18 15.37
N ARG A 154 -11.40 -24.26 14.47
CA ARG A 154 -12.20 -23.07 14.75
C ARG A 154 -13.47 -23.05 13.92
N ASP A 155 -14.51 -22.38 14.43
CA ASP A 155 -15.79 -22.23 13.72
C ASP A 155 -15.81 -21.02 12.77
N SER A 156 -15.00 -20.00 13.06
CA SER A 156 -14.94 -18.80 12.24
C SER A 156 -13.82 -18.88 11.21
N PRO A 157 -14.06 -18.50 9.94
CA PRO A 157 -13.06 -18.53 8.89
C PRO A 157 -11.97 -17.45 9.10
N TRP A 158 -10.81 -17.65 8.50
CA TRP A 158 -9.74 -16.64 8.47
C TRP A 158 -10.10 -15.53 7.52
N ARG A 159 -9.80 -14.30 7.92
CA ARG A 159 -9.84 -13.18 7.01
C ARG A 159 -8.72 -13.32 5.98
N PRO A 160 -8.99 -13.06 4.71
CA PRO A 160 -7.94 -13.02 3.71
C PRO A 160 -6.99 -11.85 3.98
N ASN A 161 -5.75 -11.98 3.54
CA ASN A 161 -4.75 -10.92 3.63
C ASN A 161 -4.61 -10.23 2.29
N ILE A 162 -4.69 -8.90 2.26
CA ILE A 162 -4.43 -8.08 1.08
C ILE A 162 -3.00 -7.55 1.19
N THR A 163 -2.16 -7.90 0.23
CA THR A 163 -0.80 -7.39 0.13
C THR A 163 -0.75 -6.35 -0.97
N ILE A 164 -0.40 -5.12 -0.60
CA ILE A 164 -0.22 -3.97 -1.47
C ILE A 164 1.27 -3.62 -1.44
N PRO A 165 1.92 -3.34 -2.59
CA PRO A 165 3.29 -2.82 -2.61
C PRO A 165 3.39 -1.52 -1.80
N GLY A 166 4.61 -1.16 -1.35
CA GLY A 166 4.84 0.00 -0.48
C GLY A 166 4.36 1.33 -1.09
N ASP A 167 5.26 2.11 -1.67
CA ASP A 167 4.93 3.43 -2.22
C ASP A 167 4.13 3.31 -3.52
N LEU A 168 2.84 3.63 -3.48
CA LEU A 168 1.99 3.67 -4.66
C LEU A 168 2.12 5.05 -5.34
N LYS A 169 2.58 5.07 -6.59
CA LYS A 169 2.72 6.29 -7.36
C LYS A 169 1.86 6.25 -8.61
N GLU A 170 1.28 7.38 -8.95
CA GLU A 170 0.51 7.53 -10.19
C GLU A 170 1.33 7.11 -11.41
N LYS A 171 0.67 6.46 -12.37
CA LYS A 171 1.23 5.90 -13.62
C LYS A 171 2.12 4.68 -13.46
N GLU A 172 2.40 4.23 -12.24
CA GLU A 172 3.08 2.96 -12.01
C GLU A 172 2.09 1.79 -12.11
N SER A 173 2.58 0.65 -12.61
CA SER A 173 1.83 -0.61 -12.61
C SER A 173 2.26 -1.43 -11.40
N VAL A 174 1.28 -1.83 -10.59
CA VAL A 174 1.51 -2.59 -9.36
C VAL A 174 0.67 -3.86 -9.35
N THR A 175 1.19 -4.90 -8.70
CA THR A 175 0.46 -6.14 -8.46
C THR A 175 -0.09 -6.13 -7.04
N ILE A 176 -1.41 -6.18 -6.90
CA ILE A 176 -2.09 -6.39 -5.62
C ILE A 176 -2.40 -7.87 -5.49
N THR A 177 -2.16 -8.43 -4.32
CA THR A 177 -2.36 -9.86 -4.04
C THR A 177 -3.34 -10.01 -2.88
N CYS A 178 -4.37 -10.82 -3.06
CA CYS A 178 -5.18 -11.34 -1.97
C CYS A 178 -4.83 -12.81 -1.74
N SER A 179 -4.65 -13.19 -0.48
CA SER A 179 -4.24 -14.54 -0.09
C SER A 179 -5.05 -15.04 1.10
N ALA A 180 -5.34 -16.34 1.12
CA ALA A 180 -6.05 -16.98 2.21
C ALA A 180 -5.41 -18.33 2.57
N LEU A 181 -5.37 -18.64 3.86
CA LEU A 181 -4.94 -19.94 4.36
C LEU A 181 -5.80 -21.05 3.76
N THR A 182 -5.18 -22.13 3.32
CA THR A 182 -5.84 -23.25 2.65
C THR A 182 -5.53 -24.56 3.39
N PRO A 183 -6.20 -24.84 4.51
CA PRO A 183 -5.94 -26.06 5.29
C PRO A 183 -6.23 -27.34 4.51
N CYS A 184 -7.14 -27.27 3.55
CA CYS A 184 -7.52 -28.36 2.69
C CYS A 184 -7.43 -27.98 1.20
N PRO A 185 -6.36 -28.36 0.48
CA PRO A 185 -6.19 -28.03 -0.94
C PRO A 185 -7.29 -28.60 -1.85
N HIS A 186 -7.90 -29.74 -1.46
CA HIS A 186 -8.99 -30.36 -2.21
C HIS A 186 -10.32 -29.60 -2.08
N SER A 187 -10.43 -28.73 -1.08
CA SER A 187 -11.58 -27.87 -0.81
C SER A 187 -11.07 -26.46 -0.47
N SER A 188 -10.34 -25.88 -1.39
CA SER A 188 -9.71 -24.58 -1.24
C SER A 188 -10.73 -23.44 -1.15
N PRO A 189 -10.44 -22.37 -0.41
CA PRO A 189 -11.29 -21.19 -0.41
C PRO A 189 -11.33 -20.53 -1.79
N GLN A 190 -12.50 -19.99 -2.14
CA GLN A 190 -12.68 -19.16 -3.33
C GLN A 190 -12.48 -17.70 -2.95
N LEU A 191 -11.49 -17.04 -3.56
CA LEU A 191 -11.21 -15.64 -3.37
C LEU A 191 -11.90 -14.83 -4.47
N THR A 192 -12.52 -13.72 -4.06
CA THR A 192 -13.10 -12.73 -4.95
C THR A 192 -12.81 -11.34 -4.41
N TRP A 193 -12.67 -10.35 -5.28
CA TRP A 193 -12.54 -8.96 -4.89
C TRP A 193 -13.34 -8.00 -5.77
N ASN A 194 -13.42 -6.75 -5.34
CA ASN A 194 -14.15 -5.70 -6.04
C ASN A 194 -13.33 -5.04 -7.16
N LEU A 195 -12.14 -5.56 -7.47
CA LEU A 195 -11.37 -5.18 -8.65
C LEU A 195 -11.86 -5.96 -9.87
N GLN A 196 -11.54 -5.46 -11.07
CA GLN A 196 -11.91 -6.14 -12.32
C GLN A 196 -11.29 -7.54 -12.35
N GLN A 197 -12.08 -8.55 -12.65
CA GLN A 197 -11.73 -9.94 -12.40
C GLN A 197 -11.11 -10.57 -13.63
N ASP A 198 -9.78 -10.51 -13.74
CA ASP A 198 -9.02 -11.28 -14.73
C ASP A 198 -8.15 -12.38 -14.07
N SER A 199 -8.19 -12.51 -12.75
CA SER A 199 -7.33 -13.41 -12.00
C SER A 199 -8.06 -14.67 -11.54
N HIS A 200 -7.44 -15.84 -11.81
CA HIS A 200 -7.90 -17.13 -11.31
C HIS A 200 -7.28 -17.41 -9.94
N ASN A 201 -8.04 -18.12 -9.09
CA ASN A 201 -7.53 -18.63 -7.82
C ASN A 201 -6.38 -19.63 -8.09
N LYS A 202 -5.23 -19.37 -7.49
CA LYS A 202 -4.06 -20.24 -7.56
C LYS A 202 -3.74 -20.78 -6.17
N ILE A 203 -3.57 -22.09 -6.06
CA ILE A 203 -3.13 -22.73 -4.81
C ILE A 203 -1.62 -22.91 -4.89
N GLU A 204 -0.92 -22.45 -3.85
CA GLU A 204 0.54 -22.58 -3.73
C GLU A 204 0.88 -23.36 -2.46
N GLU A 205 1.83 -24.27 -2.57
CA GLU A 205 2.41 -24.97 -1.44
C GLU A 205 3.53 -24.12 -0.84
N ASN A 206 3.45 -23.92 0.47
CA ASN A 206 4.45 -23.17 1.22
C ASN A 206 5.65 -24.08 1.57
N THR A 207 6.74 -23.46 2.02
CA THR A 207 7.99 -24.19 2.37
C THR A 207 7.81 -25.18 3.53
N ASP A 208 6.81 -24.99 4.37
CA ASP A 208 6.44 -25.89 5.49
C ASP A 208 5.44 -26.96 5.08
N GLY A 209 5.06 -27.06 3.80
CA GLY A 209 4.08 -28.00 3.27
C GLY A 209 2.62 -27.58 3.47
N SER A 210 2.36 -26.43 4.12
CA SER A 210 1.01 -25.84 4.17
C SER A 210 0.64 -25.23 2.82
N PHE A 211 -0.64 -24.84 2.66
CA PHE A 211 -1.13 -24.29 1.39
C PHE A 211 -1.77 -22.92 1.57
N THR A 212 -1.63 -22.10 0.54
CA THR A 212 -2.24 -20.78 0.45
C THR A 212 -2.93 -20.62 -0.89
N THR A 213 -4.18 -20.17 -0.89
CA THR A 213 -4.88 -19.74 -2.11
C THR A 213 -4.62 -18.27 -2.34
N LYS A 214 -4.30 -17.88 -3.58
CA LYS A 214 -4.01 -16.50 -3.98
C LYS A 214 -4.77 -16.10 -5.22
N ILE A 215 -5.16 -14.83 -5.29
CA ILE A 215 -5.51 -14.13 -6.52
C ILE A 215 -4.65 -12.87 -6.63
N GLN A 216 -4.29 -12.51 -7.84
CA GLN A 216 -3.43 -11.36 -8.12
C GLN A 216 -4.05 -10.52 -9.23
N GLN A 217 -3.92 -9.20 -9.11
CA GLN A 217 -4.37 -8.25 -10.12
C GLN A 217 -3.27 -7.21 -10.35
N ASN A 218 -2.93 -7.03 -11.62
CA ASN A 218 -2.10 -5.91 -12.05
C ASN A 218 -2.99 -4.71 -12.34
N ILE A 219 -2.69 -3.58 -11.74
CA ILE A 219 -3.38 -2.33 -11.98
C ILE A 219 -2.37 -1.23 -12.31
N THR A 220 -2.72 -0.37 -13.25
CA THR A 220 -1.98 0.88 -13.49
C THR A 220 -2.65 1.97 -12.67
N LEU A 221 -1.88 2.56 -11.77
CA LEU A 221 -2.38 3.53 -10.81
C LEU A 221 -2.72 4.86 -11.49
N SER A 222 -3.85 5.43 -11.10
CA SER A 222 -4.29 6.79 -11.44
C SER A 222 -4.80 7.48 -10.18
N ASP A 223 -5.13 8.75 -10.27
CA ASP A 223 -5.76 9.52 -9.21
C ASP A 223 -7.09 8.93 -8.71
N THR A 224 -7.80 8.21 -9.59
CA THR A 224 -9.07 7.55 -9.24
C THR A 224 -8.90 6.39 -8.25
N TYR A 225 -7.67 5.92 -8.05
CA TYR A 225 -7.35 4.90 -7.06
C TYR A 225 -7.00 5.50 -5.68
N ASP A 226 -6.69 6.78 -5.59
CA ASP A 226 -6.43 7.41 -4.29
C ASP A 226 -7.70 7.45 -3.45
N GLY A 227 -7.62 6.91 -2.23
CA GLY A 227 -8.77 6.74 -1.34
C GLY A 227 -9.72 5.59 -1.72
N LYS A 228 -9.44 4.82 -2.78
CA LYS A 228 -10.28 3.69 -3.18
C LYS A 228 -10.13 2.53 -2.20
N LYS A 229 -11.27 2.00 -1.73
CA LYS A 229 -11.33 0.80 -0.92
C LYS A 229 -11.28 -0.45 -1.80
N ILE A 230 -10.35 -1.34 -1.49
CA ILE A 230 -10.26 -2.67 -2.06
C ILE A 230 -10.76 -3.66 -1.02
N SER A 231 -11.69 -4.50 -1.41
CA SER A 231 -12.23 -5.55 -0.56
C SER A 231 -11.95 -6.91 -1.19
N CYS A 232 -11.46 -7.84 -0.38
CA CYS A 232 -11.26 -9.23 -0.75
C CYS A 232 -12.07 -10.13 0.17
N SER A 233 -12.85 -11.02 -0.42
CA SER A 233 -13.70 -12.01 0.26
C SER A 233 -13.17 -13.42 0.02
N ALA A 234 -13.01 -14.20 1.08
CA ALA A 234 -12.65 -15.60 1.05
C ALA A 234 -13.87 -16.45 1.46
N ARG A 235 -14.33 -17.33 0.56
CA ARG A 235 -15.43 -18.27 0.78
C ARG A 235 -14.86 -19.66 0.97
N TYR A 236 -14.96 -20.19 2.18
CA TYR A 236 -14.48 -21.51 2.57
C TYR A 236 -15.60 -22.53 2.47
N PRO A 237 -15.48 -23.53 1.56
CA PRO A 237 -16.44 -24.63 1.53
C PRO A 237 -16.36 -25.47 2.82
N VAL A 238 -17.50 -25.73 3.42
CA VAL A 238 -17.66 -26.59 4.60
C VAL A 238 -18.76 -27.61 4.37
N ASN A 239 -18.89 -28.61 5.23
CA ASN A 239 -19.91 -29.66 5.14
C ASN A 239 -19.93 -30.33 3.76
N GLN A 240 -18.74 -30.71 3.25
CA GLN A 240 -18.54 -31.30 1.91
C GLN A 240 -19.01 -30.40 0.76
N GLY A 241 -18.94 -29.08 0.96
CA GLY A 241 -19.32 -28.08 -0.05
C GLY A 241 -20.81 -27.73 -0.05
N ASN A 242 -21.60 -28.28 0.87
CA ASN A 242 -23.02 -27.94 1.01
C ASN A 242 -23.23 -26.56 1.64
N ASP A 243 -22.23 -26.07 2.36
CA ASP A 243 -22.21 -24.77 3.03
C ASP A 243 -20.93 -24.00 2.75
N THR A 244 -20.93 -22.70 3.01
CA THR A 244 -19.76 -21.84 2.90
C THR A 244 -19.65 -20.87 4.08
N ASN A 245 -18.47 -20.78 4.68
CA ASN A 245 -18.14 -19.74 5.65
C ASN A 245 -17.34 -18.64 4.93
N THR A 246 -17.74 -17.40 5.13
CA THR A 246 -17.14 -16.25 4.42
C THR A 246 -16.47 -15.30 5.39
N ALA A 247 -15.29 -14.81 5.02
CA ALA A 247 -14.61 -13.72 5.71
C ALA A 247 -14.11 -12.70 4.69
N GLU A 248 -14.04 -11.44 5.09
CA GLU A 248 -13.69 -10.32 4.23
C GLU A 248 -12.67 -9.40 4.89
N THR A 249 -11.81 -8.79 4.07
CA THR A 249 -10.85 -7.77 4.48
C THR A 249 -10.93 -6.61 3.50
N GLU A 250 -10.91 -5.40 4.03
CA GLU A 250 -10.84 -4.16 3.24
C GLU A 250 -9.53 -3.43 3.53
N GLU A 251 -8.95 -2.85 2.47
CA GLU A 251 -7.80 -1.95 2.54
C GLU A 251 -8.06 -0.72 1.68
N THR A 252 -7.53 0.43 2.09
CA THR A 252 -7.68 1.67 1.35
C THR A 252 -6.37 2.03 0.67
N LEU A 253 -6.40 2.25 -0.65
CA LEU A 253 -5.24 2.67 -1.41
C LEU A 253 -4.89 4.12 -1.11
N SER A 254 -3.62 4.39 -0.94
CA SER A 254 -3.07 5.74 -0.81
C SER A 254 -2.06 5.95 -1.93
N VAL A 255 -2.49 6.64 -2.99
CA VAL A 255 -1.67 6.87 -4.19
C VAL A 255 -1.03 8.25 -4.14
N SER A 256 0.27 8.30 -4.33
CA SER A 256 1.02 9.54 -4.47
C SER A 256 0.82 10.13 -5.86
N LEU A 257 0.48 11.42 -5.92
CA LEU A 257 0.08 12.14 -7.13
C LEU A 257 1.04 13.29 -7.42
N LEU A 258 1.42 13.44 -8.68
CA LEU A 258 2.08 14.65 -9.17
C LEU A 258 1.15 15.87 -8.96
N PRO A 259 1.71 17.09 -8.95
CA PRO A 259 0.89 18.31 -9.03
C PRO A 259 -0.05 18.24 -10.23
N LYS A 260 -1.35 18.51 -10.00
CA LYS A 260 -2.43 18.46 -10.98
C LYS A 260 -3.31 19.68 -10.88
N GLU A 261 -4.03 19.98 -11.95
CA GLU A 261 -4.96 21.11 -12.00
C GLU A 261 -4.28 22.42 -11.56
N THR A 262 -2.98 22.58 -11.90
CA THR A 262 -2.23 23.78 -11.53
C THR A 262 -2.83 24.99 -12.26
N THR A 263 -3.32 25.94 -11.49
CA THR A 263 -4.06 27.10 -11.98
C THR A 263 -3.47 28.38 -11.39
N ALA A 264 -3.30 29.39 -12.25
CA ALA A 264 -2.88 30.73 -11.86
C ALA A 264 -4.08 31.68 -11.88
N PHE A 265 -4.15 32.56 -10.89
CA PHE A 265 -5.22 33.53 -10.73
C PHE A 265 -4.62 34.94 -10.55
N ILE A 266 -5.37 35.95 -10.95
CA ILE A 266 -5.00 37.36 -10.85
C ILE A 266 -6.02 38.18 -10.08
N ASN A 267 -5.56 39.04 -9.17
CA ASN A 267 -6.38 39.99 -8.43
C ASN A 267 -5.67 41.36 -8.33
N PRO A 268 -6.30 42.46 -8.74
CA PRO A 268 -7.61 42.55 -9.40
C PRO A 268 -7.60 41.98 -10.82
N SER A 269 -8.77 41.53 -11.29
CA SER A 269 -8.95 41.05 -12.67
C SER A 269 -9.20 42.23 -13.59
N GLY A 270 -8.75 42.10 -14.87
CA GLY A 270 -8.90 43.12 -15.89
C GLY A 270 -7.66 43.98 -16.06
N SER A 271 -7.84 45.15 -16.73
CA SER A 271 -6.78 46.14 -16.90
C SER A 271 -6.62 46.96 -15.64
N VAL A 272 -5.41 47.20 -15.22
CA VAL A 272 -5.06 47.97 -14.02
C VAL A 272 -4.23 49.18 -14.36
N PRO A 273 -4.37 50.32 -13.65
CA PRO A 273 -3.52 51.47 -13.84
C PRO A 273 -2.05 51.14 -13.58
N ALA A 274 -1.12 51.72 -14.34
CA ALA A 274 0.30 51.57 -14.08
C ALA A 274 0.65 52.07 -12.68
N GLY A 275 1.49 51.31 -11.94
CA GLY A 275 1.82 51.55 -10.55
C GLY A 275 0.88 50.85 -9.53
N SER A 276 -0.23 50.30 -9.97
CA SER A 276 -1.13 49.56 -9.11
C SER A 276 -0.53 48.23 -8.65
N GLN A 277 -0.89 47.80 -7.46
CA GLN A 277 -0.51 46.50 -6.93
C GLN A 277 -1.39 45.38 -7.52
N VAL A 278 -0.76 44.32 -7.99
CA VAL A 278 -1.39 43.09 -8.48
C VAL A 278 -0.86 41.91 -7.68
N ASN A 279 -1.78 41.00 -7.35
CA ASN A 279 -1.48 39.74 -6.72
C ASN A 279 -1.79 38.59 -7.68
N LEU A 280 -0.81 37.75 -7.94
CA LEU A 280 -0.97 36.49 -8.64
C LEU A 280 -0.98 35.36 -7.62
N ALA A 281 -1.96 34.47 -7.66
CA ALA A 281 -2.06 33.31 -6.79
C ALA A 281 -2.00 32.02 -7.61
N CYS A 282 -1.23 31.03 -7.14
CA CYS A 282 -1.08 29.73 -7.76
C CYS A 282 -1.70 28.65 -6.87
N TYR A 283 -2.44 27.75 -7.49
CA TYR A 283 -3.05 26.58 -6.81
C TYR A 283 -2.75 25.31 -7.58
N SER A 284 -2.55 24.21 -6.86
CA SER A 284 -2.42 22.87 -7.46
C SER A 284 -2.83 21.80 -6.44
N LYS A 285 -3.41 20.70 -6.93
CA LYS A 285 -3.65 19.48 -6.16
C LYS A 285 -2.41 18.58 -6.28
N ALA A 286 -1.91 18.07 -5.16
CA ALA A 286 -0.78 17.15 -5.12
C ALA A 286 -0.81 16.28 -3.87
N LYS A 287 -0.22 15.09 -3.96
CA LYS A 287 0.00 14.18 -2.83
C LYS A 287 1.36 13.48 -3.02
N PRO A 288 2.38 13.74 -2.21
CA PRO A 288 2.44 14.72 -1.12
C PRO A 288 2.11 16.15 -1.55
N PRO A 289 1.82 17.06 -0.57
CA PRO A 289 1.51 18.44 -0.86
C PRO A 289 2.59 19.14 -1.70
N VAL A 290 2.22 20.23 -2.37
CA VAL A 290 3.16 21.09 -3.12
C VAL A 290 4.22 21.64 -2.16
N ILE A 291 5.49 21.45 -2.50
CA ILE A 291 6.65 21.94 -1.74
C ILE A 291 6.96 23.39 -2.13
N SER A 292 6.84 23.71 -3.41
CA SER A 292 7.15 25.04 -3.91
C SER A 292 6.29 25.44 -5.11
N PHE A 293 5.93 26.73 -5.14
CA PHE A 293 5.41 27.41 -6.32
C PHE A 293 6.47 28.39 -6.83
N THR A 294 6.73 28.36 -8.13
CA THR A 294 7.68 29.25 -8.78
C THR A 294 6.96 30.03 -9.88
N TRP A 295 7.08 31.37 -9.85
CA TRP A 295 6.48 32.25 -10.84
C TRP A 295 7.47 32.64 -11.93
N PHE A 296 6.96 32.65 -13.15
CA PHE A 296 7.71 33.03 -14.35
C PHE A 296 6.97 34.11 -15.10
N LYS A 297 7.74 35.06 -15.62
CA LYS A 297 7.29 36.06 -16.61
C LYS A 297 7.84 35.65 -17.98
N LYS A 298 6.98 35.62 -19.01
CA LYS A 298 7.36 35.32 -20.37
C LYS A 298 8.05 36.55 -20.97
N SER A 299 9.26 36.40 -21.54
CA SER A 299 10.03 37.40 -22.20
C SER A 299 10.27 36.97 -23.65
N ARG A 300 10.77 37.89 -24.49
CA ARG A 300 11.18 37.61 -25.89
C ARG A 300 12.30 36.57 -25.96
N ASP A 301 13.19 36.58 -24.97
CA ASP A 301 14.36 35.72 -24.91
C ASP A 301 14.12 34.44 -24.08
N GLY A 302 12.85 34.17 -23.66
CA GLY A 302 12.46 33.02 -22.85
C GLY A 302 11.74 33.41 -21.56
N ALA A 303 11.53 32.44 -20.71
CA ALA A 303 10.85 32.61 -19.40
C ALA A 303 11.86 33.02 -18.32
N VAL A 304 11.54 34.07 -17.56
CA VAL A 304 12.36 34.58 -16.47
C VAL A 304 11.64 34.28 -15.14
N LYS A 305 12.35 33.66 -14.21
CA LYS A 305 11.84 33.48 -12.84
C LYS A 305 11.71 34.82 -12.13
N VAL A 306 10.52 35.12 -11.59
CA VAL A 306 10.22 36.41 -10.97
C VAL A 306 9.91 36.32 -9.48
N SER A 307 9.42 35.15 -8.99
CA SER A 307 9.11 34.97 -7.56
C SER A 307 9.04 33.50 -7.21
N GLU A 308 9.04 33.22 -5.91
CA GLU A 308 8.68 31.97 -5.28
C GLU A 308 7.55 32.20 -4.28
N GLY A 309 6.74 31.16 -4.06
CA GLY A 309 5.61 31.17 -3.14
C GLY A 309 4.26 31.11 -3.84
N GLU A 310 3.24 30.80 -3.07
CA GLU A 310 1.85 30.66 -3.53
C GLU A 310 1.29 31.98 -4.10
N ILE A 311 1.71 33.10 -3.54
CA ILE A 311 1.28 34.43 -3.93
C ILE A 311 2.49 35.26 -4.38
N TYR A 312 2.39 35.88 -5.56
CA TYR A 312 3.33 36.86 -6.04
C TYR A 312 2.65 38.23 -6.16
N SER A 313 3.11 39.19 -5.33
CA SER A 313 2.59 40.56 -5.28
C SER A 313 3.62 41.51 -5.85
N PHE A 314 3.21 42.39 -6.76
CA PHE A 314 4.09 43.38 -7.36
C PHE A 314 3.32 44.61 -7.87
N ASN A 315 4.00 45.73 -8.02
CA ASN A 315 3.42 46.88 -8.65
C ASN A 315 3.66 46.83 -10.18
N VAL A 316 2.57 46.94 -10.92
CA VAL A 316 2.60 46.78 -12.38
C VAL A 316 3.21 48.04 -13.00
N THR A 317 4.35 47.91 -13.64
CA THR A 317 4.95 48.96 -14.49
C THR A 317 4.54 48.80 -15.95
N ASP A 318 4.61 47.57 -16.42
CA ASP A 318 4.23 47.14 -17.78
C ASP A 318 3.45 45.84 -17.71
N GLY A 319 2.53 45.65 -18.63
CA GLY A 319 1.81 44.38 -18.78
C GLY A 319 2.77 43.23 -19.07
N GLY A 320 2.24 42.02 -19.00
CA GLY A 320 3.04 40.82 -19.29
C GLY A 320 2.25 39.53 -19.13
N VAL A 321 2.86 38.44 -19.60
CA VAL A 321 2.34 37.10 -19.52
C VAL A 321 3.08 36.36 -18.40
N TYR A 322 2.34 35.78 -17.48
CA TYR A 322 2.87 35.08 -16.32
C TYR A 322 2.28 33.69 -16.24
N TYR A 323 3.02 32.76 -15.62
CA TYR A 323 2.54 31.45 -15.25
C TYR A 323 3.28 30.96 -13.99
N CYS A 324 2.68 30.00 -13.28
CA CYS A 324 3.34 29.36 -12.15
C CYS A 324 3.64 27.90 -12.43
N VAL A 325 4.64 27.37 -11.72
CA VAL A 325 4.99 25.96 -11.69
C VAL A 325 4.85 25.48 -10.26
N ALA A 326 3.97 24.51 -10.04
CA ALA A 326 3.82 23.80 -8.77
C ALA A 326 4.73 22.57 -8.77
N THR A 327 5.48 22.34 -7.70
CA THR A 327 6.43 21.23 -7.57
C THR A 327 6.21 20.48 -6.27
N ASN A 328 6.18 19.14 -6.32
CA ASN A 328 6.31 18.25 -5.18
C ASN A 328 7.48 17.28 -5.38
N GLU A 329 7.65 16.31 -4.47
CA GLU A 329 8.74 15.31 -4.52
C GLU A 329 8.70 14.43 -5.79
N LEU A 330 7.52 14.29 -6.40
CA LEU A 330 7.33 13.43 -7.57
C LEU A 330 7.57 14.16 -8.89
N GLY A 331 7.48 15.50 -8.91
CA GLY A 331 7.67 16.29 -10.10
C GLY A 331 6.95 17.63 -10.07
N ASN A 332 6.64 18.17 -11.24
CA ASN A 332 6.05 19.50 -11.37
C ASN A 332 4.94 19.56 -12.44
N GLN A 333 4.11 20.60 -12.32
CA GLN A 333 3.13 20.96 -13.34
C GLN A 333 3.05 22.49 -13.48
N THR A 334 2.97 22.92 -14.73
CA THR A 334 2.85 24.34 -15.11
C THR A 334 1.38 24.73 -15.26
N SER A 335 1.00 25.92 -14.79
CA SER A 335 -0.33 26.49 -15.00
C SER A 335 -0.53 26.96 -16.45
N ALA A 336 -1.79 27.23 -16.79
CA ALA A 336 -2.08 28.08 -17.93
C ALA A 336 -1.46 29.48 -17.75
N GLU A 337 -1.17 30.14 -18.87
CA GLU A 337 -0.64 31.53 -18.89
C GLU A 337 -1.75 32.52 -18.52
N ILE A 338 -1.42 33.51 -17.70
CA ILE A 338 -2.28 34.64 -17.38
C ILE A 338 -1.67 35.95 -17.85
N CYS A 339 -2.50 36.86 -18.31
CA CYS A 339 -2.07 38.15 -18.81
C CYS A 339 -2.39 39.27 -17.81
N VAL A 340 -1.38 40.04 -17.48
CA VAL A 340 -1.53 41.28 -16.72
C VAL A 340 -1.56 42.43 -17.73
N ASN A 341 -2.70 43.10 -17.85
CA ASN A 341 -2.89 44.22 -18.75
C ASN A 341 -2.83 45.55 -17.97
N THR A 342 -2.06 46.51 -18.48
CA THR A 342 -2.06 47.89 -17.97
C THR A 342 -3.04 48.73 -18.77
N GLU A 343 -3.77 49.61 -18.09
CA GLU A 343 -4.49 50.68 -18.79
C GLU A 343 -3.45 51.55 -19.46
N GLY A 344 -3.41 51.48 -20.78
CA GLY A 344 -2.57 52.42 -21.56
C GLY A 344 -3.01 53.83 -21.20
N GLY A 345 -2.07 54.67 -20.78
CA GLY A 345 -2.31 56.07 -20.50
C GLY A 345 -2.77 56.83 -21.74
N ILE A 346 -4.01 56.59 -22.16
CA ILE A 346 -4.64 57.26 -23.30
C ILE A 346 -4.91 58.76 -23.00
N GLY A 347 -4.90 59.09 -21.66
CA GLY A 347 -5.36 60.43 -21.22
C GLY A 347 -4.45 61.63 -21.68
N LEU A 348 -3.15 61.44 -21.76
CA LEU A 348 -2.25 62.55 -22.11
C LEU A 348 -1.92 62.60 -23.62
N PHE A 349 -1.84 61.43 -24.26
CA PHE A 349 -1.60 61.35 -25.72
C PHE A 349 -2.82 61.75 -26.55
N ALA A 350 -4.03 61.46 -26.06
CA ALA A 350 -5.28 61.83 -26.76
C ALA A 350 -5.47 63.37 -26.76
N LEU A 351 -5.11 64.08 -25.68
CA LEU A 351 -5.17 65.53 -25.60
C LEU A 351 -4.11 66.22 -26.46
N LEU A 352 -2.92 65.62 -26.57
CA LEU A 352 -1.87 66.13 -27.46
C LEU A 352 -2.14 65.79 -28.94
N GLN A 353 -2.81 64.68 -29.25
CA GLN A 353 -3.23 64.36 -30.62
C GLN A 353 -4.37 65.22 -31.12
N THR A 354 -5.35 65.58 -30.28
CA THR A 354 -6.42 66.51 -30.72
C THR A 354 -5.92 67.91 -31.00
N ALA A 355 -4.96 68.40 -30.22
CA ALA A 355 -4.27 69.65 -30.47
C ALA A 355 -3.34 69.58 -31.67
N GLY A 356 -2.63 68.43 -31.87
CA GLY A 356 -1.77 68.20 -33.04
C GLY A 356 -2.50 67.98 -34.34
N ILE A 357 -3.66 67.31 -34.29
CA ILE A 357 -4.51 67.03 -35.47
C ILE A 357 -5.14 68.32 -35.98
N THR A 358 -5.54 69.25 -35.10
CA THR A 358 -6.02 70.57 -35.58
C THR A 358 -4.95 71.40 -36.21
N VAL A 359 -3.74 71.33 -35.73
CA VAL A 359 -2.56 71.97 -36.38
C VAL A 359 -2.15 71.28 -37.69
N LEU A 360 -2.26 69.92 -37.70
CA LEU A 360 -1.92 69.11 -38.87
C LEU A 360 -2.96 69.26 -40.01
N VAL A 361 -4.23 69.33 -39.70
CA VAL A 361 -5.27 69.60 -40.73
C VAL A 361 -5.10 70.94 -41.34
N ILE A 362 -4.63 71.94 -40.61
CA ILE A 362 -4.30 73.28 -41.15
C ILE A 362 -3.03 73.23 -42.00
N THR A 363 -2.02 72.42 -41.66
CA THR A 363 -0.80 72.28 -42.43
C THR A 363 -0.95 71.30 -43.60
N LEU A 364 -1.80 70.30 -43.55
CA LEU A 364 -2.05 69.34 -44.65
C LEU A 364 -2.93 69.94 -45.75
N ALA A 365 -3.74 70.90 -45.45
CA ALA A 365 -4.38 71.73 -46.48
C ALA A 365 -3.39 72.48 -47.33
N ILE A 366 -2.14 72.66 -46.87
CA ILE A 366 -1.06 73.30 -47.58
C ILE A 366 -0.10 72.31 -48.27
N PHE A 367 -0.16 71.03 -47.90
CA PHE A 367 0.84 70.05 -48.38
C PHE A 367 0.25 68.86 -49.16
N GLU A 368 -0.99 68.94 -49.64
CA GLU A 368 -1.58 67.89 -50.49
C GLU A 368 -1.00 67.79 -51.90
N CYS A 369 0.14 68.47 -52.17
CA CYS A 369 0.77 68.44 -53.48
C CYS A 369 2.06 67.64 -53.62
N CYS A 370 2.63 67.10 -52.55
CA CYS A 370 3.89 66.38 -52.73
C CYS A 370 4.04 65.18 -51.78
N PHE A 371 4.13 64.03 -52.41
CA PHE A 371 4.70 62.78 -51.92
C PHE A 371 3.81 61.72 -51.28
N ARG A 372 3.23 60.86 -52.13
CA ARG A 372 3.04 59.45 -51.95
C ARG A 372 4.37 58.74 -51.70
N SER A 373 4.40 57.86 -50.74
CA SER A 373 5.16 56.60 -50.69
C SER A 373 5.90 56.33 -49.37
N ARG A 374 5.55 55.32 -48.73
CA ARG A 374 6.18 54.07 -48.30
C ARG A 374 5.74 53.53 -46.92
N ARG A 375 5.01 52.44 -47.06
CA ARG A 375 5.03 51.12 -46.30
C ARG A 375 5.45 51.13 -44.84
N SER A 376 4.48 50.78 -44.03
CA SER A 376 4.27 49.51 -43.27
C SER A 376 5.39 49.00 -42.37
N ASN A 377 5.14 49.01 -41.08
CA ASN A 377 5.42 47.83 -40.27
C ASN A 377 4.41 47.75 -39.12
N LYS A 378 3.52 46.73 -39.22
CA LYS A 378 2.62 46.32 -38.14
C LYS A 378 3.44 45.53 -37.13
N SER A 379 3.50 45.99 -35.89
CA SER A 379 3.82 45.13 -34.76
C SER A 379 2.51 44.55 -34.23
N GLU A 380 2.31 43.26 -34.41
CA GLU A 380 1.21 42.54 -33.79
C GLU A 380 1.43 42.48 -32.27
N ILE A 381 0.62 43.23 -31.54
CA ILE A 381 0.42 43.00 -30.11
C ILE A 381 -0.61 41.87 -30.00
N GLY A 382 -0.11 40.67 -29.63
CA GLY A 382 -1.00 39.52 -29.40
C GLY A 382 -2.04 39.85 -28.35
N ILE A 383 -3.31 39.71 -28.73
CA ILE A 383 -4.46 39.86 -27.81
C ILE A 383 -4.47 38.60 -26.93
N CYS A 384 -4.15 38.76 -25.66
CA CYS A 384 -4.39 37.72 -24.63
C CYS A 384 -5.87 37.53 -24.44
N GLN A 385 -6.37 36.34 -24.72
CA GLN A 385 -7.72 35.97 -24.30
C GLN A 385 -7.77 35.72 -22.80
N MET A 386 -8.66 36.41 -22.14
CA MET A 386 -8.85 36.37 -20.68
C MET A 386 -9.59 35.09 -20.31
N ASN A 387 -8.89 34.14 -19.73
CA ASN A 387 -9.51 32.97 -19.12
C ASN A 387 -9.30 32.98 -17.61
N THR A 388 -10.39 32.87 -16.91
CA THR A 388 -10.58 32.48 -15.51
C THR A 388 -10.49 33.59 -14.46
N TYR A 389 -11.66 33.92 -13.91
CA TYR A 389 -11.85 34.84 -12.78
C TYR A 389 -12.08 34.04 -11.48
N LEU A 390 -11.40 34.41 -10.39
CA LEU A 390 -11.76 33.97 -9.05
C LEU A 390 -12.88 34.86 -8.50
N THR A 391 -13.97 34.25 -8.08
CA THR A 391 -14.95 34.93 -7.23
C THR A 391 -14.44 34.94 -5.79
N THR A 392 -14.90 35.90 -5.00
CA THR A 392 -14.55 36.06 -3.57
C THR A 392 -14.88 34.80 -2.74
N GLU A 393 -15.82 33.97 -3.22
CA GLU A 393 -16.14 32.67 -2.60
C GLU A 393 -15.07 31.60 -2.83
N GLN A 394 -14.41 31.60 -3.96
CA GLN A 394 -13.33 30.61 -4.26
C GLN A 394 -12.07 30.91 -3.43
N LEU A 395 -11.78 32.16 -3.14
CA LEU A 395 -10.71 32.54 -2.20
C LEU A 395 -11.01 32.11 -0.76
N LYS A 396 -12.27 32.17 -0.33
CA LYS A 396 -12.69 31.68 0.99
C LYS A 396 -12.64 30.15 1.08
N SER A 397 -12.98 29.41 0.02
CA SER A 397 -12.91 27.96 0.02
C SER A 397 -11.47 27.42 0.09
N MET A 398 -10.51 28.16 -0.46
CA MET A 398 -9.07 27.82 -0.34
C MET A 398 -8.53 28.01 1.10
N GLN A 399 -9.07 28.99 1.85
CA GLN A 399 -8.71 29.19 3.27
C GLN A 399 -9.37 28.16 4.20
N VAL A 400 -10.58 27.70 3.88
CA VAL A 400 -11.29 26.69 4.66
C VAL A 400 -10.70 25.28 4.48
N ALA A 401 -10.19 24.96 3.30
CA ALA A 401 -9.51 23.67 3.06
C ALA A 401 -8.20 23.49 3.84
N ARG A 402 -7.59 24.58 4.32
CA ARG A 402 -6.38 24.56 5.17
C ARG A 402 -6.65 24.49 6.67
N GLY A 403 -7.89 24.74 7.12
CA GLY A 403 -8.27 24.83 8.55
C GLY A 403 -8.77 23.52 9.17
N GLY A 404 -8.73 22.40 8.47
CA GLY A 404 -9.38 21.14 8.85
C GLY A 404 -8.52 20.09 9.55
N GLU A 405 -7.26 20.36 9.85
CA GLU A 405 -6.44 19.44 10.64
C GLU A 405 -6.12 20.01 12.02
N THR A 406 -7.01 19.75 12.98
CA THR A 406 -6.65 19.74 14.41
C THR A 406 -6.35 18.30 14.80
N PRO A 407 -5.21 18.02 15.45
CA PRO A 407 -4.88 16.68 15.93
C PRO A 407 -5.69 16.36 17.18
N VAL A 408 -6.33 15.22 17.16
CA VAL A 408 -6.69 14.46 18.39
C VAL A 408 -6.07 13.08 18.26
#